data_e5d01e2e293baeb45fb3f64f97051de7
#
_entry.id   e5d01e2e293baeb45fb3f64f97051de7
#
_cell.length_a   1.000
_cell.length_b   1.000
_cell.length_c   1.000
_cell.angle_alpha   90.00
_cell.angle_beta   90.00
_cell.angle_gamma   90.00
#
_symmetry.space_group_name_H-M   'P 1'
#
loop_
_entity.id
_entity.type
_entity.pdbx_description
1 polymer ?
#
loop_
_entity_poly.entity_id
_entity_poly.type
_entity_poly.pdbx_seq_one_letter_code
_entity_poly.pdbx_strand_id
1 'polypeptide(L)'
;MTSSLVGSEMCIRDRNAFMPAQTERLQIDVPIFRMLGSDPIYQYDCGRGTFNQPVVSMEPVYKDSGGSKEWVSWFLKILTDNPCLAFSYVQVGQENSFSWNKIKEGLSMQIGLIDSLRKEGKLQVQTLSESAFWFKRHFKHTPATAVVALDDYRGSGMKTVWYDSRFYRVNMLWKNGMGYFRDIHLFDENLSSPYLYKPNTSSKCVYNTLPFVDGHLWSTSDFNSGMYFVQFQCSGKTDVLKGDDVKVEEVSDNLSVKWDLDGYDAKVSILFTESTMEIRLVSEKQFDWALEQRVALKKELPFKMISKDQIWAVSDGHIFEVECKIGKFISLKDSDDGRYGVFRVLPENNCIILDFK
;
A
#
# COMPACT_ATOMS: atom_id res chain seq x y z
N MET A 1 16.73 -20.93 14.92
CA MET A 1 15.79 -20.06 15.66
C MET A 1 16.06 -18.61 15.29
N THR A 2 15.79 -18.24 14.05
CA THR A 2 16.05 -16.88 13.52
C THR A 2 14.89 -16.38 12.66
N SER A 3 13.72 -16.98 12.83
CA SER A 3 12.54 -16.67 11.99
C SER A 3 11.67 -15.53 12.49
N SER A 4 11.82 -15.08 13.74
CA SER A 4 10.94 -14.07 14.30
C SER A 4 11.33 -12.62 13.96
N LEU A 5 12.59 -12.34 13.77
CA LEU A 5 13.06 -10.98 13.40
C LEU A 5 12.76 -10.62 11.94
N VAL A 6 12.71 -11.61 11.06
CA VAL A 6 12.36 -11.39 9.64
C VAL A 6 10.87 -11.05 9.47
N GLY A 7 10.01 -11.50 10.37
CA GLY A 7 8.58 -11.24 10.32
C GLY A 7 8.19 -9.80 10.66
N SER A 8 8.82 -9.18 11.65
CA SER A 8 8.41 -7.85 12.14
C SER A 8 8.86 -6.71 11.23
N GLU A 9 10.05 -6.77 10.65
CA GLU A 9 10.53 -5.73 9.74
C GLU A 9 9.90 -5.83 8.35
N MET A 10 9.50 -7.03 7.92
CA MET A 10 8.77 -7.23 6.67
C MET A 10 7.36 -6.64 6.72
N CYS A 11 6.75 -6.54 7.88
CA CYS A 11 5.44 -5.90 8.05
C CYS A 11 5.44 -4.38 7.82
N ILE A 12 6.58 -3.73 7.85
CA ILE A 12 6.67 -2.27 7.76
C ILE A 12 6.48 -1.75 6.33
N ARG A 13 6.82 -2.53 5.32
CA ARG A 13 6.82 -2.07 3.92
C ARG A 13 5.81 -2.74 3.02
N ASP A 14 5.42 -3.95 3.34
CA ASP A 14 4.57 -4.77 2.50
C ASP A 14 3.27 -5.13 3.20
N ARG A 15 2.17 -4.81 2.56
CA ARG A 15 0.82 -5.07 3.05
C ARG A 15 0.15 -6.22 2.31
N ASN A 16 0.90 -6.91 1.47
CA ASN A 16 0.40 -8.07 0.76
C ASN A 16 0.29 -9.27 1.67
N ALA A 17 -0.84 -9.95 1.59
CA ALA A 17 -0.99 -11.28 2.18
C ALA A 17 -0.06 -12.31 1.51
N PHE A 18 0.30 -12.08 0.26
CA PHE A 18 1.20 -12.90 -0.53
C PHE A 18 2.09 -12.02 -1.42
N MET A 19 3.38 -12.33 -1.47
CA MET A 19 4.33 -11.69 -2.39
C MET A 19 4.63 -12.64 -3.54
N PRO A 20 4.57 -12.18 -4.80
CA PRO A 20 5.01 -12.98 -5.92
C PRO A 20 6.49 -13.34 -5.77
N ALA A 21 6.86 -14.50 -6.23
CA ALA A 21 8.26 -14.83 -6.39
C ALA A 21 8.86 -13.96 -7.50
N GLN A 22 10.09 -13.56 -7.31
CA GLN A 22 10.78 -12.69 -8.25
C GLN A 22 11.28 -13.40 -9.51
N THR A 23 11.25 -14.73 -9.53
CA THR A 23 11.46 -15.53 -10.76
C THR A 23 10.67 -16.81 -10.70
N GLU A 24 9.88 -17.11 -11.71
CA GLU A 24 9.19 -18.40 -11.84
C GLU A 24 10.16 -19.59 -11.80
N ARG A 25 11.31 -19.46 -12.42
CA ARG A 25 12.34 -20.51 -12.52
C ARG A 25 12.92 -20.92 -11.17
N LEU A 26 12.89 -20.03 -10.19
CA LEU A 26 13.48 -20.21 -8.87
C LEU A 26 12.42 -20.28 -7.78
N GLN A 27 11.16 -20.32 -8.16
CA GLN A 27 10.06 -20.51 -7.23
C GLN A 27 10.15 -21.86 -6.56
N ILE A 28 10.14 -21.86 -5.24
CA ILE A 28 9.82 -23.05 -4.47
C ILE A 28 8.30 -23.22 -4.46
N ASP A 29 7.82 -24.43 -4.55
CA ASP A 29 6.39 -24.74 -4.55
C ASP A 29 5.77 -24.62 -3.14
N VAL A 30 6.00 -23.48 -2.49
CA VAL A 30 5.47 -23.15 -1.16
C VAL A 30 5.00 -21.69 -1.17
N PRO A 31 3.70 -21.44 -0.97
CA PRO A 31 3.19 -20.07 -0.84
C PRO A 31 3.79 -19.39 0.40
N ILE A 32 4.14 -18.14 0.25
CA ILE A 32 4.60 -17.28 1.35
C ILE A 32 3.51 -16.27 1.65
N PHE A 33 2.84 -16.43 2.78
CA PHE A 33 1.84 -15.47 3.24
C PHE A 33 2.51 -14.39 4.09
N ARG A 34 2.25 -13.15 3.74
CA ARG A 34 2.65 -12.06 4.60
C ARG A 34 1.65 -11.86 5.72
N MET A 35 2.17 -11.69 6.90
CA MET A 35 1.38 -11.38 8.06
C MET A 35 0.84 -9.96 7.95
N LEU A 36 -0.46 -9.82 7.70
CA LEU A 36 -1.18 -8.58 7.90
C LEU A 36 -1.58 -8.54 9.38
N GLY A 37 -0.84 -7.84 10.18
CA GLY A 37 -1.06 -7.77 11.63
C GLY A 37 -0.95 -6.38 12.19
N SER A 38 -0.90 -5.36 11.33
CA SER A 38 -0.63 -3.98 11.72
C SER A 38 -1.69 -3.04 11.19
N ASP A 39 -1.86 -1.92 11.88
CA ASP A 39 -2.76 -0.86 11.48
C ASP A 39 -2.42 -0.36 10.06
N PRO A 40 -3.31 -0.48 9.07
CA PRO A 40 -3.01 -0.13 7.68
C PRO A 40 -2.86 1.37 7.45
N ILE A 41 -3.32 2.22 8.39
CA ILE A 41 -3.21 3.67 8.32
C ILE A 41 -1.85 4.12 8.85
N TYR A 42 -1.47 3.68 10.05
CA TYR A 42 -0.33 4.22 10.80
C TYR A 42 0.98 3.50 10.62
N GLN A 43 0.96 2.21 10.33
CA GLN A 43 2.20 1.44 10.28
C GLN A 43 3.19 1.91 9.22
N TYR A 44 2.70 2.46 8.11
CA TYR A 44 3.57 3.01 7.08
C TYR A 44 4.42 4.17 7.59
N ASP A 45 3.90 4.95 8.54
CA ASP A 45 4.56 6.10 9.12
C ASP A 45 5.51 5.72 10.28
N CYS A 46 5.49 4.49 10.76
CA CYS A 46 6.43 3.99 11.75
C CYS A 46 7.85 4.01 11.19
N GLY A 47 8.77 4.64 11.88
CA GLY A 47 10.18 4.71 11.50
C GLY A 47 10.61 5.99 10.76
N ARG A 48 9.75 6.96 10.55
CA ARG A 48 10.12 8.28 10.02
C ARG A 48 10.82 9.20 11.04
N GLY A 49 11.75 8.65 11.82
CA GLY A 49 12.55 9.42 12.76
C GLY A 49 11.91 9.70 14.12
N THR A 50 10.75 9.12 14.39
CA THR A 50 10.15 9.15 15.72
C THR A 50 10.35 7.80 16.38
N PHE A 51 11.41 7.65 17.16
CA PHE A 51 11.72 6.45 17.94
C PHE A 51 10.65 6.07 18.97
N ASN A 52 9.61 6.88 19.13
CA ASN A 52 8.59 6.77 20.16
C ASN A 52 7.18 6.46 19.60
N GLN A 53 7.04 6.05 18.34
CA GLN A 53 5.73 5.63 17.88
C GLN A 53 5.38 4.27 18.47
N PRO A 54 4.21 4.13 19.10
CA PRO A 54 3.78 2.84 19.61
C PRO A 54 3.62 1.85 18.46
N VAL A 55 4.00 0.61 18.68
CA VAL A 55 3.71 -0.47 17.74
C VAL A 55 2.20 -0.66 17.71
N VAL A 56 1.60 -0.51 16.54
CA VAL A 56 0.17 -0.64 16.31
C VAL A 56 -0.08 -1.94 15.55
N SER A 57 -0.17 -3.04 16.26
CA SER A 57 -0.28 -4.37 15.68
C SER A 57 -1.15 -5.31 16.51
N MET A 58 -1.46 -6.48 15.95
CA MET A 58 -2.17 -7.58 16.63
C MET A 58 -1.38 -8.23 17.78
N GLU A 59 -0.15 -7.79 18.05
CA GLU A 59 0.62 -8.34 19.16
C GLU A 59 -0.09 -8.10 20.50
N PRO A 60 -0.50 -9.14 21.24
CA PRO A 60 -1.43 -9.02 22.36
C PRO A 60 -0.88 -8.29 23.60
N VAL A 61 0.42 -7.99 23.62
CA VAL A 61 1.07 -7.24 24.70
C VAL A 61 0.81 -5.74 24.62
N TYR A 62 0.47 -5.20 23.45
CA TYR A 62 0.31 -3.76 23.25
C TYR A 62 -1.10 -3.30 23.58
N LYS A 63 -1.24 -2.58 24.71
CA LYS A 63 -2.53 -2.16 25.26
C LYS A 63 -3.34 -1.24 24.35
N ASP A 64 -2.69 -0.49 23.48
CA ASP A 64 -3.32 0.46 22.57
C ASP A 64 -3.64 -0.15 21.20
N SER A 65 -3.39 -1.46 21.02
CA SER A 65 -3.67 -2.17 19.76
C SER A 65 -4.04 -3.62 20.04
N GLY A 66 -3.16 -4.59 19.85
CA GLY A 66 -3.46 -6.02 19.97
C GLY A 66 -3.94 -6.48 21.35
N GLY A 67 -3.67 -5.73 22.41
CA GLY A 67 -4.21 -5.92 23.74
C GLY A 67 -5.52 -5.17 24.02
N SER A 68 -6.01 -4.35 23.09
CA SER A 68 -7.29 -3.63 23.17
C SER A 68 -8.37 -4.38 22.42
N LYS A 69 -9.49 -4.67 23.12
CA LYS A 69 -10.65 -5.32 22.49
C LYS A 69 -11.25 -4.47 21.38
N GLU A 70 -11.31 -3.18 21.60
CA GLU A 70 -11.89 -2.21 20.67
C GLU A 70 -11.07 -2.13 19.39
N TRP A 71 -9.74 -2.00 19.51
CA TRP A 71 -8.86 -1.96 18.35
C TRP A 71 -8.86 -3.29 17.58
N VAL A 72 -8.77 -4.42 18.30
CA VAL A 72 -8.80 -5.75 17.65
C VAL A 72 -10.13 -5.98 16.94
N SER A 73 -11.26 -5.56 17.55
CA SER A 73 -12.57 -5.67 16.90
C SER A 73 -12.66 -4.82 15.65
N TRP A 74 -12.17 -3.58 15.68
CA TRP A 74 -12.08 -2.72 14.51
C TRP A 74 -11.18 -3.33 13.43
N PHE A 75 -9.98 -3.80 13.81
CA PHE A 75 -9.03 -4.39 12.87
C PHE A 75 -9.60 -5.64 12.19
N LEU A 76 -10.21 -6.54 12.95
CA LEU A 76 -10.85 -7.73 12.37
C LEU A 76 -12.02 -7.35 11.46
N LYS A 77 -12.81 -6.33 11.82
CA LYS A 77 -13.92 -5.86 11.01
C LYS A 77 -13.46 -5.34 9.64
N ILE A 78 -12.39 -4.57 9.55
CA ILE A 78 -11.88 -4.10 8.25
C ILE A 78 -11.42 -5.25 7.35
N LEU A 79 -11.07 -6.39 7.90
CA LEU A 79 -10.63 -7.57 7.15
C LEU A 79 -11.77 -8.52 6.76
N THR A 80 -12.90 -8.47 7.48
CA THR A 80 -14.03 -9.37 7.24
C THR A 80 -15.21 -8.71 6.54
N ASP A 81 -15.35 -7.38 6.67
CA ASP A 81 -16.54 -6.67 6.20
C ASP A 81 -16.23 -5.74 5.01
N ASN A 82 -14.96 -5.40 4.76
CA ASN A 82 -14.56 -4.51 3.67
C ASN A 82 -14.04 -5.29 2.44
N PRO A 83 -14.02 -4.66 1.26
CA PRO A 83 -13.47 -5.27 0.06
C PRO A 83 -12.04 -5.77 0.24
N CYS A 84 -11.77 -7.01 -0.17
CA CYS A 84 -10.45 -7.63 -0.06
C CYS A 84 -9.99 -8.34 -1.35
N LEU A 85 -10.86 -8.44 -2.36
CA LEU A 85 -10.66 -9.16 -3.62
C LEU A 85 -10.50 -10.68 -3.39
N ALA A 86 -9.38 -11.27 -3.81
CA ALA A 86 -9.25 -12.72 -3.78
C ALA A 86 -9.32 -13.32 -2.37
N PHE A 87 -8.70 -12.68 -1.40
CA PHE A 87 -8.72 -13.10 0.00
C PHE A 87 -8.09 -12.06 0.93
N SER A 88 -8.43 -12.16 2.20
CA SER A 88 -7.76 -11.49 3.30
C SER A 88 -7.06 -12.53 4.17
N TYR A 89 -5.88 -12.21 4.70
CA TYR A 89 -5.09 -13.12 5.52
C TYR A 89 -4.47 -12.43 6.72
N VAL A 90 -4.68 -13.01 7.90
CA VAL A 90 -4.06 -12.56 9.15
C VAL A 90 -3.42 -13.75 9.84
N GLN A 91 -2.15 -13.66 10.16
CA GLN A 91 -1.51 -14.63 11.02
C GLN A 91 -1.76 -14.27 12.47
N VAL A 92 -2.45 -15.14 13.18
CA VAL A 92 -2.59 -15.06 14.63
C VAL A 92 -1.39 -15.75 15.26
N GLY A 93 -0.56 -14.97 15.86
CA GLY A 93 0.66 -15.45 16.49
C GLY A 93 1.26 -14.36 17.35
N GLN A 94 2.34 -14.70 18.01
CA GLN A 94 3.03 -13.78 18.89
C GLN A 94 4.51 -14.09 18.94
N GLU A 95 5.28 -13.10 19.28
CA GLU A 95 6.70 -13.29 19.51
C GLU A 95 6.96 -14.06 20.81
N ASN A 96 7.88 -15.01 20.74
CA ASN A 96 8.33 -15.77 21.91
C ASN A 96 9.13 -14.94 22.93
N SER A 97 9.35 -13.66 22.64
CA SER A 97 10.06 -12.72 23.53
C SER A 97 9.26 -12.29 24.75
N PHE A 98 7.94 -12.49 24.72
CA PHE A 98 7.07 -12.09 25.83
C PHE A 98 6.67 -13.30 26.70
N SER A 99 6.64 -13.07 28.02
CA SER A 99 6.17 -14.09 28.97
C SER A 99 4.65 -14.27 28.89
N TRP A 100 4.17 -15.47 29.22
CA TRP A 100 2.74 -15.79 29.27
C TRP A 100 1.93 -14.77 30.09
N ASN A 101 2.46 -14.32 31.21
CA ASN A 101 1.78 -13.34 32.07
C ASN A 101 1.53 -12.01 31.38
N LYS A 102 2.34 -11.62 30.40
CA LYS A 102 2.17 -10.38 29.64
C LYS A 102 1.14 -10.49 28.52
N ILE A 103 1.00 -11.67 27.94
CA ILE A 103 0.21 -11.86 26.70
C ILE A 103 -1.14 -12.54 26.96
N LYS A 104 -1.31 -13.29 28.05
CA LYS A 104 -2.47 -14.16 28.28
C LYS A 104 -3.83 -13.47 28.15
N GLU A 105 -3.95 -12.24 28.63
CA GLU A 105 -5.22 -11.50 28.61
C GLU A 105 -5.57 -11.07 27.20
N GLY A 106 -4.63 -10.42 26.50
CA GLY A 106 -4.82 -9.98 25.12
C GLY A 106 -5.03 -11.17 24.17
N LEU A 107 -4.24 -12.24 24.33
CA LEU A 107 -4.40 -13.43 23.50
C LEU A 107 -5.76 -14.13 23.71
N SER A 108 -6.21 -14.27 24.95
CA SER A 108 -7.51 -14.87 25.28
C SER A 108 -8.65 -14.04 24.67
N MET A 109 -8.55 -12.73 24.74
CA MET A 109 -9.51 -11.80 24.15
C MET A 109 -9.55 -11.95 22.62
N GLN A 110 -8.39 -11.96 21.95
CA GLN A 110 -8.29 -12.14 20.50
C GLN A 110 -8.88 -13.47 20.04
N ILE A 111 -8.55 -14.58 20.73
CA ILE A 111 -9.10 -15.91 20.42
C ILE A 111 -10.62 -15.91 20.54
N GLY A 112 -11.16 -15.25 21.58
CA GLY A 112 -12.61 -15.14 21.76
C GLY A 112 -13.31 -14.38 20.60
N LEU A 113 -12.72 -13.28 20.14
CA LEU A 113 -13.25 -12.51 19.01
C LEU A 113 -13.15 -13.28 17.70
N ILE A 114 -12.04 -13.95 17.44
CA ILE A 114 -11.82 -14.77 16.25
C ILE A 114 -12.82 -15.96 16.24
N ASP A 115 -13.03 -16.63 17.36
CA ASP A 115 -13.98 -17.74 17.43
C ASP A 115 -15.44 -17.28 17.19
N SER A 116 -15.77 -16.06 17.65
CA SER A 116 -17.08 -15.47 17.34
C SER A 116 -17.26 -15.25 15.84
N LEU A 117 -16.31 -14.60 15.17
CA LEU A 117 -16.33 -14.37 13.72
C LEU A 117 -16.32 -15.68 12.92
N ARG A 118 -15.59 -16.68 13.38
CA ARG A 118 -15.58 -18.02 12.79
C ARG A 118 -16.99 -18.67 12.88
N LYS A 119 -17.65 -18.58 14.03
CA LYS A 119 -19.01 -19.09 14.22
C LYS A 119 -20.05 -18.36 13.38
N GLU A 120 -19.84 -17.08 13.13
CA GLU A 120 -20.64 -16.26 12.22
C GLU A 120 -20.38 -16.54 10.74
N GLY A 121 -19.38 -17.39 10.43
CA GLY A 121 -18.98 -17.70 9.04
C GLY A 121 -18.20 -16.59 8.33
N LYS A 122 -17.75 -15.55 9.04
CA LYS A 122 -17.04 -14.40 8.47
C LYS A 122 -15.58 -14.67 8.19
N LEU A 123 -14.98 -15.64 8.88
CA LEU A 123 -13.59 -16.06 8.68
C LEU A 123 -13.41 -17.56 8.91
N GLN A 124 -12.30 -18.07 8.40
CA GLN A 124 -11.84 -19.45 8.66
C GLN A 124 -10.55 -19.41 9.47
N VAL A 125 -10.41 -20.33 10.42
CA VAL A 125 -9.18 -20.54 11.16
C VAL A 125 -8.50 -21.78 10.56
N GLN A 126 -7.30 -21.61 10.04
CA GLN A 126 -6.54 -22.63 9.34
C GLN A 126 -5.12 -22.68 9.87
N THR A 127 -4.49 -23.83 9.78
CA THR A 127 -3.04 -23.95 9.90
C THR A 127 -2.35 -23.39 8.65
N LEU A 128 -1.07 -23.04 8.75
CA LEU A 128 -0.28 -22.59 7.59
C LEU A 128 -0.30 -23.63 6.44
N SER A 129 -0.28 -24.92 6.76
CA SER A 129 -0.37 -26.01 5.77
C SER A 129 -1.71 -26.01 5.05
N GLU A 130 -2.82 -25.86 5.77
CA GLU A 130 -4.16 -25.81 5.17
C GLU A 130 -4.29 -24.59 4.24
N SER A 131 -3.85 -23.42 4.68
CA SER A 131 -3.83 -22.20 3.86
C SER A 131 -2.94 -22.36 2.62
N ALA A 132 -1.75 -22.97 2.75
CA ALA A 132 -0.87 -23.23 1.63
C ALA A 132 -1.48 -24.17 0.59
N PHE A 133 -2.09 -25.27 1.02
CA PHE A 133 -2.78 -26.20 0.13
C PHE A 133 -4.02 -25.58 -0.51
N TRP A 134 -4.76 -24.76 0.23
CA TRP A 134 -5.89 -24.01 -0.31
C TRP A 134 -5.40 -23.06 -1.41
N PHE A 135 -4.38 -22.25 -1.14
CA PHE A 135 -3.84 -21.29 -2.10
C PHE A 135 -3.37 -21.99 -3.40
N LYS A 136 -2.56 -23.03 -3.29
CA LYS A 136 -2.05 -23.79 -4.45
C LYS A 136 -3.15 -24.42 -5.32
N ARG A 137 -4.31 -24.74 -4.75
CA ARG A 137 -5.43 -25.29 -5.50
C ARG A 137 -6.23 -24.21 -6.23
N HIS A 138 -6.26 -22.96 -5.72
CA HIS A 138 -7.07 -21.91 -6.25
C HIS A 138 -6.31 -20.96 -7.17
N PHE A 139 -5.03 -20.74 -6.92
CA PHE A 139 -4.24 -19.74 -7.62
C PHE A 139 -2.95 -20.33 -8.21
N LYS A 140 -2.75 -20.09 -9.51
CA LYS A 140 -1.47 -20.40 -10.20
C LYS A 140 -0.48 -19.24 -10.10
N HIS A 141 -1.01 -18.04 -10.01
CA HIS A 141 -0.27 -16.78 -9.87
C HIS A 141 -0.81 -16.03 -8.67
N THR A 142 -0.05 -15.09 -8.15
CA THR A 142 -0.48 -14.22 -7.07
C THR A 142 -1.72 -13.43 -7.50
N PRO A 143 -2.89 -13.64 -6.88
CA PRO A 143 -4.09 -12.88 -7.21
C PRO A 143 -4.00 -11.47 -6.62
N ALA A 144 -4.84 -10.56 -7.14
CA ALA A 144 -4.99 -9.25 -6.53
C ALA A 144 -5.67 -9.35 -5.16
N THR A 145 -5.19 -8.54 -4.21
CA THR A 145 -5.75 -8.39 -2.87
C THR A 145 -5.89 -6.93 -2.50
N ALA A 146 -6.74 -6.63 -1.52
CA ALA A 146 -6.94 -5.27 -1.04
C ALA A 146 -7.07 -5.23 0.49
N VAL A 147 -6.72 -4.09 1.08
CA VAL A 147 -7.04 -3.75 2.47
C VAL A 147 -7.65 -2.36 2.48
N VAL A 148 -8.86 -2.25 3.00
CA VAL A 148 -9.64 -1.03 2.99
C VAL A 148 -10.00 -0.63 4.43
N ALA A 149 -9.56 0.55 4.86
CA ALA A 149 -9.93 1.14 6.14
C ALA A 149 -10.42 2.57 5.90
N LEU A 150 -11.75 2.74 5.90
CA LEU A 150 -12.41 4.03 5.66
C LEU A 150 -12.78 4.77 6.95
N ASP A 151 -12.52 4.16 8.08
CA ASP A 151 -12.59 4.75 9.41
C ASP A 151 -11.30 4.48 10.16
N ASP A 152 -10.86 5.45 10.95
CA ASP A 152 -9.69 5.33 11.80
C ASP A 152 -10.14 5.05 13.23
N TYR A 153 -9.65 3.95 13.80
CA TYR A 153 -9.89 3.62 15.22
C TYR A 153 -9.57 4.79 16.16
N ARG A 154 -8.55 5.59 15.84
CA ARG A 154 -8.12 6.73 16.65
C ARG A 154 -8.94 8.00 16.41
N GLY A 155 -9.91 7.97 15.50
CA GLY A 155 -10.79 9.10 15.22
C GLY A 155 -10.09 10.28 14.54
N SER A 156 -8.97 10.07 13.86
CA SER A 156 -8.25 11.14 13.13
C SER A 156 -8.94 11.57 11.83
N GLY A 157 -9.93 10.81 11.37
CA GLY A 157 -10.56 10.99 10.07
C GLY A 157 -9.72 10.51 8.88
N MET A 158 -8.54 9.93 9.12
CA MET A 158 -7.74 9.34 8.05
C MET A 158 -8.39 8.06 7.52
N LYS A 159 -8.22 7.84 6.20
CA LYS A 159 -8.69 6.65 5.48
C LYS A 159 -7.56 6.10 4.63
N THR A 160 -7.54 4.80 4.39
CA THR A 160 -6.53 4.18 3.53
C THR A 160 -7.12 3.07 2.68
N VAL A 161 -6.60 2.94 1.48
CA VAL A 161 -6.84 1.83 0.57
C VAL A 161 -5.49 1.28 0.13
N TRP A 162 -5.28 -0.01 0.31
CA TRP A 162 -4.18 -0.77 -0.23
C TRP A 162 -4.71 -1.67 -1.32
N TYR A 163 -4.04 -1.68 -2.46
CA TYR A 163 -4.25 -2.62 -3.55
C TYR A 163 -2.92 -3.25 -3.91
N ASP A 164 -2.91 -4.55 -4.08
CA ASP A 164 -1.74 -5.34 -4.37
C ASP A 164 -2.06 -6.35 -5.47
N SER A 165 -1.23 -6.36 -6.50
CA SER A 165 -1.24 -7.36 -7.55
C SER A 165 0.16 -7.98 -7.69
N ARG A 166 0.36 -8.89 -8.63
CA ARG A 166 1.69 -9.43 -8.92
C ARG A 166 2.62 -8.45 -9.64
N PHE A 167 2.09 -7.34 -10.19
CA PHE A 167 2.89 -6.35 -10.91
C PHE A 167 3.15 -5.09 -10.11
N TYR A 168 2.23 -4.68 -9.25
CA TYR A 168 2.40 -3.46 -8.46
C TYR A 168 1.58 -3.47 -7.18
N ARG A 169 1.99 -2.64 -6.27
CA ARG A 169 1.30 -2.29 -5.03
C ARG A 169 0.98 -0.82 -5.03
N VAL A 170 -0.20 -0.46 -4.55
CA VAL A 170 -0.59 0.93 -4.32
C VAL A 170 -1.07 1.10 -2.89
N ASN A 171 -0.68 2.19 -2.26
CA ASN A 171 -1.34 2.72 -1.09
C ASN A 171 -1.86 4.13 -1.33
N MET A 172 -3.16 4.30 -1.16
CA MET A 172 -3.79 5.61 -1.07
C MET A 172 -4.04 5.99 0.39
N LEU A 173 -3.83 7.25 0.70
CA LEU A 173 -4.13 7.82 2.01
C LEU A 173 -4.97 9.09 1.84
N TRP A 174 -6.05 9.18 2.61
CA TRP A 174 -6.78 10.43 2.82
C TRP A 174 -6.39 11.00 4.18
N LYS A 175 -5.88 12.23 4.17
CA LYS A 175 -5.46 12.96 5.36
C LYS A 175 -5.78 14.43 5.20
N ASN A 176 -6.50 15.02 6.17
CA ASN A 176 -6.96 16.41 6.12
C ASN A 176 -7.79 16.73 4.86
N GLY A 177 -8.65 15.80 4.45
CA GLY A 177 -9.48 15.92 3.25
C GLY A 177 -8.71 15.74 1.93
N MET A 178 -7.43 15.44 1.92
CA MET A 178 -6.62 15.22 0.72
C MET A 178 -6.40 13.74 0.48
N GLY A 179 -6.92 13.22 -0.65
CA GLY A 179 -6.61 11.88 -1.14
C GLY A 179 -5.37 11.91 -2.05
N TYR A 180 -4.39 11.04 -1.79
CA TYR A 180 -3.17 10.96 -2.59
C TYR A 180 -2.58 9.55 -2.56
N PHE A 181 -1.77 9.23 -3.57
CA PHE A 181 -0.98 8.01 -3.56
C PHE A 181 0.23 8.21 -2.66
N ARG A 182 0.23 7.49 -1.52
CA ARG A 182 1.36 7.50 -0.58
C ARG A 182 2.47 6.57 -1.02
N ASP A 183 2.13 5.46 -1.70
CA ASP A 183 3.06 4.41 -2.11
C ASP A 183 2.58 3.81 -3.45
N ILE A 184 3.50 3.68 -4.41
CA ILE A 184 3.34 2.85 -5.61
C ILE A 184 4.68 2.16 -5.85
N HIS A 185 4.73 0.84 -5.70
CA HIS A 185 5.91 0.05 -5.98
C HIS A 185 5.58 -1.02 -7.02
N LEU A 186 6.50 -1.26 -7.93
CA LEU A 186 6.41 -2.29 -8.93
C LEU A 186 7.08 -3.57 -8.45
N PHE A 187 6.58 -4.69 -8.96
CA PHE A 187 7.16 -6.01 -8.81
C PHE A 187 7.57 -6.53 -10.19
N ASP A 188 8.69 -7.22 -10.26
CA ASP A 188 9.15 -7.89 -11.49
C ASP A 188 9.54 -9.32 -11.15
N GLU A 189 8.80 -10.27 -11.70
CA GLU A 189 9.03 -11.71 -11.50
C GLU A 189 10.38 -12.18 -12.07
N ASN A 190 11.01 -11.39 -12.95
CA ASN A 190 12.32 -11.70 -13.52
C ASN A 190 13.48 -11.31 -12.59
N LEU A 191 13.22 -10.57 -11.52
CA LEU A 191 14.23 -10.18 -10.56
C LEU A 191 14.53 -11.35 -9.61
N SER A 192 15.77 -11.83 -9.63
CA SER A 192 16.21 -12.83 -8.66
C SER A 192 16.50 -12.22 -7.30
N SER A 193 16.02 -12.87 -6.24
CA SER A 193 16.42 -12.48 -4.89
C SER A 193 17.93 -12.60 -4.71
N PRO A 194 18.63 -11.58 -4.20
CA PRO A 194 20.06 -11.67 -3.93
C PRO A 194 20.40 -12.76 -2.91
N TYR A 195 19.43 -13.17 -2.09
CA TYR A 195 19.60 -14.18 -1.03
C TYR A 195 19.52 -15.63 -1.53
N LEU A 196 19.18 -15.86 -2.79
CA LEU A 196 19.20 -17.18 -3.39
C LEU A 196 20.63 -17.76 -3.47
N TYR A 197 21.62 -16.91 -3.63
CA TYR A 197 23.02 -17.31 -3.86
C TYR A 197 23.99 -16.81 -2.79
N LYS A 198 23.58 -15.86 -1.97
CA LYS A 198 24.43 -15.28 -0.93
C LYS A 198 23.66 -15.19 0.38
N PRO A 199 24.19 -15.73 1.48
CA PRO A 199 23.58 -15.52 2.79
C PRO A 199 23.56 -14.03 3.12
N ASN A 200 22.47 -13.57 3.71
CA ASN A 200 22.43 -12.21 4.24
C ASN A 200 23.30 -12.11 5.48
N THR A 201 24.36 -11.34 5.41
CA THR A 201 25.27 -11.06 6.52
C THR A 201 25.04 -9.67 7.13
N SER A 202 24.04 -8.95 6.65
CA SER A 202 23.69 -7.59 7.07
C SER A 202 22.38 -7.61 7.86
N SER A 203 22.22 -6.68 8.80
CA SER A 203 20.93 -6.42 9.45
C SER A 203 19.94 -5.68 8.54
N LYS A 204 20.37 -5.26 7.33
CA LYS A 204 19.49 -4.61 6.36
C LYS A 204 18.77 -5.65 5.53
N CYS A 205 17.45 -5.59 5.51
CA CYS A 205 16.64 -6.32 4.56
C CYS A 205 16.61 -5.54 3.24
N VAL A 206 16.96 -6.19 2.15
CA VAL A 206 16.81 -5.66 0.79
C VAL A 206 15.57 -6.31 0.19
N TYR A 207 14.61 -5.47 -0.15
CA TYR A 207 13.40 -5.88 -0.87
C TYR A 207 13.54 -5.42 -2.31
N ASN A 208 13.39 -6.33 -3.25
CA ASN A 208 13.44 -6.02 -4.67
C ASN A 208 12.07 -5.47 -5.13
N THR A 209 11.63 -4.39 -4.51
CA THR A 209 10.50 -3.59 -4.98
C THR A 209 11.03 -2.35 -5.67
N LEU A 210 10.39 -1.94 -6.75
CA LEU A 210 10.83 -0.86 -7.60
C LEU A 210 9.97 0.38 -7.31
N PRO A 211 10.50 1.41 -6.63
CA PRO A 211 9.72 2.53 -6.14
C PRO A 211 9.36 3.50 -7.27
N PHE A 212 8.07 3.64 -7.58
CA PHE A 212 7.55 4.69 -8.46
C PHE A 212 7.02 5.88 -7.66
N VAL A 213 6.35 5.61 -6.52
CA VAL A 213 6.02 6.57 -5.47
C VAL A 213 6.42 5.98 -4.14
N ASP A 214 7.21 6.68 -3.33
CA ASP A 214 7.61 6.21 -2.01
C ASP A 214 7.46 7.33 -0.97
N GLY A 215 6.34 7.32 -0.28
CA GLY A 215 6.05 8.25 0.80
C GLY A 215 6.84 7.97 2.07
N HIS A 216 7.55 6.85 2.15
CA HIS A 216 8.40 6.53 3.29
C HIS A 216 9.84 7.01 3.08
N LEU A 217 10.49 6.54 2.02
CA LEU A 217 11.91 6.85 1.78
C LEU A 217 12.14 8.29 1.34
N TRP A 218 11.19 8.88 0.62
CA TRP A 218 11.34 10.21 0.02
C TRP A 218 10.75 11.34 0.84
N SER A 219 10.12 11.04 1.97
CA SER A 219 9.59 12.03 2.93
C SER A 219 10.64 12.45 3.96
N THR A 220 10.36 13.58 4.61
CA THR A 220 11.03 14.05 5.83
C THR A 220 10.00 14.27 6.92
N SER A 221 10.45 14.65 8.14
CA SER A 221 9.54 15.06 9.23
C SER A 221 8.57 16.18 8.82
N ASP A 222 9.03 17.06 7.92
CA ASP A 222 8.32 18.30 7.60
C ASP A 222 7.62 18.24 6.25
N PHE A 223 7.81 17.15 5.47
CA PHE A 223 7.26 17.02 4.13
C PHE A 223 6.88 15.57 3.80
N ASN A 224 5.62 15.36 3.46
CA ASN A 224 5.11 14.08 2.99
C ASN A 224 5.27 13.97 1.46
N SER A 225 6.12 13.04 1.02
CA SER A 225 6.23 12.68 -0.40
C SER A 225 5.03 11.83 -0.82
N GLY A 226 4.66 11.93 -2.09
CA GLY A 226 3.53 11.21 -2.66
C GLY A 226 3.15 11.74 -4.02
N MET A 227 2.10 11.17 -4.61
CA MET A 227 1.54 11.66 -5.86
C MET A 227 0.15 12.22 -5.59
N TYR A 228 -0.01 13.52 -5.83
CA TYR A 228 -1.18 14.32 -5.45
C TYR A 228 -2.05 14.67 -6.65
N PHE A 229 -3.35 14.68 -6.43
CA PHE A 229 -4.30 15.26 -7.38
C PHE A 229 -4.25 16.79 -7.25
N VAL A 230 -3.92 17.48 -8.31
CA VAL A 230 -3.75 18.93 -8.30
C VAL A 230 -4.57 19.59 -9.39
N GLN A 231 -5.05 20.81 -9.10
CA GLN A 231 -5.68 21.70 -10.06
C GLN A 231 -4.73 22.83 -10.42
N PHE A 232 -4.74 23.25 -11.67
CA PHE A 232 -3.98 24.39 -12.14
C PHE A 232 -4.71 25.70 -11.84
N GLN A 233 -3.98 26.65 -11.26
CA GLN A 233 -4.43 28.02 -11.11
C GLN A 233 -4.02 28.88 -12.32
N CYS A 234 -4.75 29.99 -12.57
CA CYS A 234 -4.38 30.99 -13.59
C CYS A 234 -2.96 31.54 -13.39
N SER A 235 -2.42 31.51 -12.17
CA SER A 235 -1.06 31.94 -11.83
C SER A 235 0.03 30.92 -12.22
N GLY A 236 -0.33 29.75 -12.74
CA GLY A 236 0.59 28.63 -13.00
C GLY A 236 0.93 27.80 -11.76
N LYS A 237 0.45 28.18 -10.58
CA LYS A 237 0.55 27.38 -9.35
C LYS A 237 -0.47 26.22 -9.36
N THR A 238 -0.23 25.24 -8.53
CA THR A 238 -1.15 24.10 -8.35
C THR A 238 -1.67 24.05 -6.91
N ASP A 239 -2.97 23.79 -6.78
CA ASP A 239 -3.61 23.47 -5.50
C ASP A 239 -3.93 21.98 -5.45
N VAL A 240 -3.76 21.39 -4.27
CA VAL A 240 -4.17 19.99 -4.05
C VAL A 240 -5.68 19.93 -3.94
N LEU A 241 -6.28 19.05 -4.73
CA LEU A 241 -7.72 18.77 -4.67
C LEU A 241 -8.08 18.06 -3.36
N LYS A 242 -9.22 18.45 -2.80
CA LYS A 242 -9.74 17.90 -1.55
C LYS A 242 -11.03 17.14 -1.80
N GLY A 243 -11.34 16.21 -0.91
CA GLY A 243 -12.53 15.39 -0.89
C GLY A 243 -12.25 14.10 -0.16
N ASP A 244 -13.16 13.65 0.69
CA ASP A 244 -12.94 12.48 1.54
C ASP A 244 -14.18 11.56 1.70
N ASP A 245 -15.26 11.78 0.95
CA ASP A 245 -16.39 10.83 0.87
C ASP A 245 -16.02 9.65 -0.04
N VAL A 246 -15.21 8.75 0.51
CA VAL A 246 -14.59 7.65 -0.23
C VAL A 246 -15.51 6.43 -0.24
N LYS A 247 -15.72 5.87 -1.44
CA LYS A 247 -16.43 4.61 -1.68
C LYS A 247 -15.50 3.63 -2.37
N VAL A 248 -15.48 2.41 -1.89
CA VAL A 248 -14.65 1.33 -2.42
C VAL A 248 -15.53 0.13 -2.73
N GLU A 249 -15.42 -0.40 -3.93
CA GLU A 249 -16.22 -1.51 -4.44
C GLU A 249 -15.36 -2.50 -5.21
N GLU A 250 -15.66 -3.77 -5.09
CA GLU A 250 -15.13 -4.81 -5.98
C GLU A 250 -15.94 -4.84 -7.28
N VAL A 251 -15.25 -4.78 -8.40
CA VAL A 251 -15.85 -4.85 -9.73
C VAL A 251 -15.19 -5.99 -10.49
N SER A 252 -15.81 -7.16 -10.49
CA SER A 252 -15.17 -8.41 -10.91
C SER A 252 -13.91 -8.66 -10.05
N ASP A 253 -12.75 -8.87 -10.66
CA ASP A 253 -11.47 -9.08 -9.98
C ASP A 253 -10.66 -7.77 -9.77
N ASN A 254 -11.32 -6.61 -9.90
CA ASN A 254 -10.70 -5.29 -9.82
C ASN A 254 -11.24 -4.49 -8.64
N LEU A 255 -10.48 -3.50 -8.18
CA LEU A 255 -10.91 -2.60 -7.11
C LEU A 255 -11.24 -1.23 -7.69
N SER A 256 -12.46 -0.75 -7.42
CA SER A 256 -12.92 0.60 -7.77
C SER A 256 -12.92 1.48 -6.53
N VAL A 257 -12.27 2.65 -6.63
CA VAL A 257 -12.24 3.66 -5.57
C VAL A 257 -12.78 4.97 -6.14
N LYS A 258 -13.75 5.58 -5.46
CA LYS A 258 -14.42 6.80 -5.90
C LYS A 258 -14.58 7.77 -4.74
N TRP A 259 -14.45 9.08 -4.99
CA TRP A 259 -14.78 10.12 -4.02
C TRP A 259 -15.19 11.43 -4.70
N ASP A 260 -16.03 12.20 -4.03
CA ASP A 260 -16.44 13.51 -4.48
C ASP A 260 -15.40 14.56 -4.10
N LEU A 261 -15.22 15.58 -4.95
CA LEU A 261 -14.29 16.69 -4.69
C LEU A 261 -14.99 17.85 -4.00
N ASP A 262 -14.41 18.34 -2.91
CA ASP A 262 -14.94 19.45 -2.12
C ASP A 262 -14.97 20.75 -2.92
N GLY A 263 -16.13 21.40 -2.96
CA GLY A 263 -16.31 22.69 -3.66
C GLY A 263 -16.43 22.57 -5.19
N TYR A 264 -16.46 21.35 -5.72
CA TYR A 264 -16.62 21.08 -7.14
C TYR A 264 -17.74 20.09 -7.39
N ASP A 265 -18.45 20.27 -8.50
CA ASP A 265 -19.35 19.25 -9.04
C ASP A 265 -18.52 18.26 -9.85
N ALA A 266 -17.66 17.53 -9.15
CA ALA A 266 -16.67 16.62 -9.73
C ALA A 266 -16.36 15.45 -8.81
N LYS A 267 -16.04 14.34 -9.43
CA LYS A 267 -15.73 13.08 -8.76
C LYS A 267 -14.46 12.45 -9.35
N VAL A 268 -13.58 11.97 -8.50
CA VAL A 268 -12.48 11.10 -8.93
C VAL A 268 -12.94 9.64 -8.86
N SER A 269 -12.59 8.88 -9.89
CA SER A 269 -12.81 7.44 -9.98
C SER A 269 -11.52 6.77 -10.38
N ILE A 270 -11.10 5.76 -9.63
CA ILE A 270 -9.92 4.95 -9.93
C ILE A 270 -10.35 3.49 -10.06
N LEU A 271 -9.86 2.82 -11.08
CA LEU A 271 -9.98 1.38 -11.25
C LEU A 271 -8.58 0.77 -11.23
N PHE A 272 -8.33 -0.07 -10.24
CA PHE A 272 -7.11 -0.88 -10.14
C PHE A 272 -7.37 -2.24 -10.77
N THR A 273 -6.53 -2.61 -11.74
CA THR A 273 -6.53 -3.93 -12.38
C THR A 273 -5.19 -4.62 -12.13
N GLU A 274 -5.02 -5.85 -12.59
CA GLU A 274 -3.80 -6.62 -12.36
C GLU A 274 -2.51 -5.87 -12.76
N SER A 275 -2.51 -5.15 -13.88
CA SER A 275 -1.32 -4.42 -14.38
C SER A 275 -1.53 -2.92 -14.57
N THR A 276 -2.77 -2.43 -14.55
CA THR A 276 -3.05 -1.03 -14.88
C THR A 276 -3.81 -0.31 -13.77
N MET A 277 -3.63 0.99 -13.74
CA MET A 277 -4.41 1.92 -12.93
C MET A 277 -5.07 2.96 -13.85
N GLU A 278 -6.39 2.90 -13.95
CA GLU A 278 -7.18 3.89 -14.68
C GLU A 278 -7.72 4.93 -13.70
N ILE A 279 -7.49 6.20 -13.98
CA ILE A 279 -7.92 7.33 -13.16
C ILE A 279 -8.76 8.26 -14.04
N ARG A 280 -9.98 8.55 -13.60
CA ARG A 280 -10.90 9.46 -14.27
C ARG A 280 -11.35 10.56 -13.31
N LEU A 281 -11.40 11.79 -13.80
CA LEU A 281 -12.12 12.87 -13.16
C LEU A 281 -13.42 13.09 -13.95
N VAL A 282 -14.54 12.81 -13.30
CA VAL A 282 -15.88 12.97 -13.86
C VAL A 282 -16.41 14.33 -13.40
N SER A 283 -16.66 15.24 -14.35
CA SER A 283 -17.23 16.57 -14.10
C SER A 283 -18.01 17.03 -15.32
N GLU A 284 -19.11 17.76 -15.10
CA GLU A 284 -19.86 18.41 -16.18
C GLU A 284 -19.12 19.62 -16.75
N LYS A 285 -18.21 20.22 -15.98
CA LYS A 285 -17.39 21.35 -16.38
C LYS A 285 -15.98 20.90 -16.75
N GLN A 286 -15.37 21.67 -17.65
CA GLN A 286 -13.94 21.45 -17.95
C GLN A 286 -13.13 21.71 -16.68
N PHE A 287 -12.20 20.79 -16.41
CA PHE A 287 -11.38 20.79 -15.20
C PHE A 287 -9.92 20.56 -15.58
N ASP A 288 -9.07 21.55 -15.34
CA ASP A 288 -7.64 21.43 -15.61
C ASP A 288 -6.94 20.85 -14.37
N TRP A 289 -6.62 19.55 -14.43
CA TRP A 289 -6.01 18.81 -13.34
C TRP A 289 -4.83 17.98 -13.80
N ALA A 290 -4.07 17.49 -12.84
CA ALA A 290 -2.98 16.52 -13.05
C ALA A 290 -2.75 15.66 -11.82
N LEU A 291 -2.01 14.57 -11.99
CA LEU A 291 -1.27 13.96 -10.90
C LEU A 291 0.12 14.59 -10.82
N GLU A 292 0.55 14.97 -9.63
CA GLU A 292 1.86 15.59 -9.40
C GLU A 292 2.65 14.78 -8.38
N GLN A 293 3.79 14.23 -8.81
CA GLN A 293 4.74 13.57 -7.93
C GLN A 293 5.55 14.60 -7.17
N ARG A 294 5.46 14.56 -5.84
CA ARG A 294 6.19 15.43 -4.92
C ARG A 294 7.13 14.65 -4.02
N VAL A 295 8.35 15.12 -3.85
CA VAL A 295 9.36 14.49 -2.99
C VAL A 295 10.08 15.54 -2.16
N ALA A 296 10.63 15.13 -1.03
CA ALA A 296 11.57 15.97 -0.30
C ALA A 296 12.89 16.06 -1.05
N LEU A 297 13.45 17.27 -1.16
CA LEU A 297 14.75 17.47 -1.77
C LEU A 297 15.84 16.69 -1.03
N LYS A 298 16.94 16.46 -1.71
CA LYS A 298 18.13 15.71 -1.28
C LYS A 298 17.94 14.19 -1.19
N LYS A 299 16.83 13.65 -1.70
CA LYS A 299 16.67 12.20 -1.83
C LYS A 299 17.13 11.77 -3.22
N GLU A 300 17.88 10.68 -3.29
CA GLU A 300 18.14 10.01 -4.56
C GLU A 300 16.85 9.42 -5.10
N LEU A 301 16.54 9.76 -6.32
CA LEU A 301 15.37 9.27 -7.03
C LEU A 301 15.81 8.32 -8.14
N PRO A 302 15.07 7.25 -8.39
CA PRO A 302 15.46 6.26 -9.39
C PRO A 302 15.27 6.73 -10.83
N PHE A 303 14.56 7.82 -11.07
CA PHE A 303 14.15 8.30 -12.40
C PHE A 303 15.34 8.76 -13.23
N LYS A 304 15.55 8.13 -14.38
CA LYS A 304 16.63 8.44 -15.33
C LYS A 304 16.13 9.12 -16.58
N MET A 305 14.93 8.82 -17.01
CA MET A 305 14.29 9.43 -18.16
C MET A 305 12.79 9.59 -17.90
N ILE A 306 12.27 10.73 -18.25
CA ILE A 306 10.84 11.02 -18.26
C ILE A 306 10.51 11.53 -19.65
N SER A 307 9.89 10.67 -20.47
CA SER A 307 9.36 11.03 -21.78
C SER A 307 7.88 11.37 -21.67
N LYS A 308 7.22 11.65 -22.82
CA LYS A 308 5.79 11.97 -22.85
C LYS A 308 4.91 10.80 -22.39
N ASP A 309 5.29 9.58 -22.74
CA ASP A 309 4.50 8.36 -22.58
C ASP A 309 5.16 7.32 -21.65
N GLN A 310 6.38 7.59 -21.17
CA GLN A 310 7.15 6.60 -20.41
C GLN A 310 8.06 7.25 -19.39
N ILE A 311 8.13 6.63 -18.20
CA ILE A 311 9.16 6.88 -17.21
C ILE A 311 10.06 5.65 -17.13
N TRP A 312 11.35 5.87 -17.25
CA TRP A 312 12.38 4.87 -17.09
C TRP A 312 13.20 5.15 -15.83
N ALA A 313 13.40 4.13 -15.01
CA ALA A 313 14.04 4.28 -13.71
C ALA A 313 14.98 3.13 -13.39
N VAL A 314 15.91 3.36 -12.46
CA VAL A 314 16.88 2.37 -11.98
C VAL A 314 16.88 2.39 -10.46
N SER A 315 16.64 1.22 -9.84
CA SER A 315 16.73 1.05 -8.41
C SER A 315 17.53 -0.22 -8.09
N ASP A 316 18.54 -0.12 -7.24
CA ASP A 316 19.43 -1.21 -6.85
C ASP A 316 20.01 -2.03 -8.04
N GLY A 317 20.30 -1.33 -9.16
CA GLY A 317 20.80 -1.94 -10.39
C GLY A 317 19.74 -2.58 -11.28
N HIS A 318 18.46 -2.53 -10.90
CA HIS A 318 17.33 -3.01 -11.68
C HIS A 318 16.68 -1.85 -12.43
N ILE A 319 16.32 -2.13 -13.69
CA ILE A 319 15.62 -1.18 -14.57
C ILE A 319 14.14 -1.51 -14.53
N PHE A 320 13.31 -0.49 -14.45
CA PHE A 320 11.86 -0.62 -14.57
C PHE A 320 11.26 0.55 -15.35
N GLU A 321 10.09 0.30 -15.91
CA GLU A 321 9.34 1.25 -16.71
C GLU A 321 7.93 1.40 -16.18
N VAL A 322 7.37 2.62 -16.33
CA VAL A 322 5.95 2.89 -16.20
C VAL A 322 5.48 3.56 -17.47
N GLU A 323 4.51 2.97 -18.15
CA GLU A 323 3.95 3.49 -19.38
C GLU A 323 2.65 4.26 -19.11
N CYS A 324 2.48 5.41 -19.74
CA CYS A 324 1.24 6.17 -19.75
C CYS A 324 0.48 5.86 -21.04
N LYS A 325 -0.49 4.94 -20.98
CA LYS A 325 -1.31 4.52 -22.13
C LYS A 325 -2.30 5.61 -22.57
N ILE A 326 -2.84 6.35 -21.59
CA ILE A 326 -3.70 7.52 -21.81
C ILE A 326 -3.21 8.64 -20.91
N GLY A 327 -3.04 9.82 -21.45
CA GLY A 327 -2.41 10.97 -20.80
C GLY A 327 -0.97 11.18 -21.25
N LYS A 328 -0.21 11.91 -20.48
CA LYS A 328 1.22 12.15 -20.74
C LYS A 328 1.99 12.56 -19.50
N PHE A 329 3.24 12.12 -19.41
CA PHE A 329 4.18 12.62 -18.43
C PHE A 329 4.79 13.96 -18.85
N ILE A 330 5.05 14.82 -17.87
CA ILE A 330 5.80 16.06 -18.01
C ILE A 330 6.81 16.12 -16.88
N SER A 331 8.10 16.20 -17.22
CA SER A 331 9.15 16.45 -16.24
C SER A 331 9.01 17.88 -15.68
N LEU A 332 9.14 18.02 -14.38
CA LEU A 332 9.16 19.32 -13.71
C LEU A 332 10.60 19.75 -13.48
N LYS A 333 10.87 21.03 -13.62
CA LYS A 333 12.14 21.62 -13.23
C LYS A 333 12.13 21.83 -11.72
N ASP A 334 13.30 21.66 -11.11
CA ASP A 334 13.48 21.98 -9.70
C ASP A 334 13.00 23.40 -9.40
N SER A 335 12.24 23.55 -8.31
CA SER A 335 11.86 24.86 -7.83
C SER A 335 12.98 25.44 -6.94
N ASP A 336 13.13 26.75 -6.96
CA ASP A 336 14.19 27.47 -6.24
C ASP A 336 14.12 27.32 -4.70
N ASP A 337 12.96 26.94 -4.17
CA ASP A 337 12.75 26.81 -2.72
C ASP A 337 12.97 25.40 -2.17
N GLY A 338 13.45 24.55 -2.98
CA GLY A 338 14.01 23.30 -2.52
C GLY A 338 13.05 22.16 -2.22
N ARG A 339 11.79 22.25 -2.55
CA ARG A 339 10.84 21.14 -2.35
C ARG A 339 10.18 20.88 -3.68
N TYR A 340 10.15 19.62 -4.24
CA TYR A 340 9.11 19.46 -5.11
C TYR A 340 8.94 18.47 -6.17
N GLY A 341 8.07 18.82 -7.10
CA GLY A 341 7.53 18.08 -8.19
C GLY A 341 8.61 17.47 -9.08
N VAL A 342 8.61 16.15 -9.23
CA VAL A 342 9.54 15.45 -10.12
C VAL A 342 8.94 15.41 -11.52
N PHE A 343 7.66 15.06 -11.59
CA PHE A 343 6.90 15.01 -12.84
C PHE A 343 5.40 15.22 -12.56
N ARG A 344 4.67 15.49 -13.63
CA ARG A 344 3.21 15.44 -13.66
C ARG A 344 2.74 14.41 -14.67
N VAL A 345 1.57 13.85 -14.41
CA VAL A 345 0.80 13.10 -15.41
C VAL A 345 -0.41 13.95 -15.75
N LEU A 346 -0.44 14.45 -16.99
CA LEU A 346 -1.58 15.21 -17.50
C LEU A 346 -2.59 14.22 -18.09
N PRO A 347 -3.89 14.41 -17.83
CA PRO A 347 -4.93 13.58 -18.43
C PRO A 347 -5.13 13.89 -19.92
N GLU A 348 -5.67 12.91 -20.61
CA GLU A 348 -6.28 13.05 -21.91
C GLU A 348 -7.78 12.76 -21.77
N ASN A 349 -8.65 13.69 -22.15
CA ASN A 349 -10.11 13.57 -21.95
C ASN A 349 -10.50 13.21 -20.51
N ASN A 350 -9.89 13.89 -19.52
CA ASN A 350 -10.07 13.63 -18.10
C ASN A 350 -9.73 12.21 -17.64
N CYS A 351 -8.91 11.49 -18.40
CA CYS A 351 -8.48 10.13 -18.12
C CYS A 351 -6.96 10.02 -18.10
N ILE A 352 -6.45 9.23 -17.16
CA ILE A 352 -5.05 8.76 -17.10
C ILE A 352 -5.09 7.25 -16.99
N ILE A 353 -4.30 6.54 -17.80
CA ILE A 353 -4.06 5.10 -17.63
C ILE A 353 -2.55 4.87 -17.55
N LEU A 354 -2.12 4.36 -16.40
CA LEU A 354 -0.75 3.92 -16.17
C LEU A 354 -0.70 2.39 -16.23
N ASP A 355 0.32 1.86 -16.92
CA ASP A 355 0.62 0.43 -17.02
C ASP A 355 1.95 0.16 -16.30
N PHE A 356 1.96 -0.86 -15.45
CA PHE A 356 3.07 -1.24 -14.57
C PHE A 356 3.70 -2.61 -14.95
N LYS A 357 3.32 -3.14 -16.12
CA LYS A 357 3.81 -4.44 -16.62
C LYS A 357 4.93 -4.30 -17.63
#